data_15ad7624478e7c95d01bf6bc0037be5f
#
_entry.id   15ad7624478e7c95d01bf6bc0037be5f
#
_cell.length_a   1.000
_cell.length_b   1.000
_cell.length_c   1.000
_cell.angle_alpha   90.00
_cell.angle_beta   90.00
_cell.angle_gamma   90.00
#
_symmetry.space_group_name_H-M   'P 1'
#
loop_
_entity.id
_entity.type
_entity.pdbx_description
1 polymer ?
#
loop_
_entity_poly.entity_id
_entity_poly.type
_entity_poly.pdbx_seq_one_letter_code
_entity_poly.pdbx_strand_id
1 'polypeptide(L)'
;MLKRVVVTGIGALTPIGLNVHSYWDGLCQSVSGAAPITRFDASKFKTNFACELKNFNAQDYIDRKELRKLDDFSVYALISTAEAIKNSNLDLNLLDLSLY
;
A
#
# COMPACT_ATOMS: atom_id res chain seq x y z
N MET A 1 -33.66 5.71 -11.18
CA MET A 1 -32.70 4.76 -11.80
C MET A 1 -31.45 4.63 -10.91
N LEU A 2 -31.08 3.41 -10.58
CA LEU A 2 -29.87 3.16 -9.82
C LEU A 2 -28.64 3.26 -10.71
N LYS A 3 -27.64 4.05 -10.28
CA LYS A 3 -26.35 4.12 -10.97
C LYS A 3 -25.54 2.88 -10.67
N ARG A 4 -24.90 2.31 -11.69
CA ARG A 4 -23.94 1.21 -11.51
C ARG A 4 -22.60 1.78 -11.10
N VAL A 5 -22.00 1.20 -10.07
CA VAL A 5 -20.66 1.54 -9.63
C VAL A 5 -19.83 0.27 -9.67
N VAL A 6 -18.67 0.34 -10.29
CA VAL A 6 -17.76 -0.80 -10.44
C VAL A 6 -16.36 -0.42 -9.99
N VAL A 7 -15.61 -1.42 -9.52
CA VAL A 7 -14.19 -1.27 -9.19
C VAL A 7 -13.39 -1.57 -10.46
N THR A 8 -12.59 -0.62 -10.91
CA THR A 8 -11.80 -0.74 -12.14
C THR A 8 -10.31 -0.94 -11.90
N GLY A 9 -9.84 -0.72 -10.68
CA GLY A 9 -8.45 -0.91 -10.33
C GLY A 9 -8.29 -1.02 -8.83
N ILE A 10 -7.29 -1.77 -8.41
CA ILE A 10 -6.94 -1.94 -7.00
C ILE A 10 -5.44 -1.78 -6.79
N GLY A 11 -5.06 -1.36 -5.59
CA GLY A 11 -3.67 -1.27 -5.17
C GLY A 11 -3.54 -1.82 -3.76
N ALA A 12 -2.38 -2.34 -3.43
CA ALA A 12 -2.11 -2.89 -2.11
C ALA A 12 -0.65 -2.71 -1.72
N LEU A 13 -0.43 -2.40 -0.45
CA LEU A 13 0.90 -2.34 0.15
C LEU A 13 0.76 -3.02 1.51
N THR A 14 1.29 -4.23 1.65
CA THR A 14 0.99 -5.09 2.79
C THR A 14 2.24 -5.76 3.35
N PRO A 15 2.18 -6.29 4.59
CA PRO A 15 3.31 -7.04 5.16
C PRO A 15 3.71 -8.30 4.41
N ILE A 16 2.86 -8.84 3.53
CA ILE A 16 3.16 -10.06 2.77
C ILE A 16 3.32 -9.81 1.28
N GLY A 17 3.19 -8.56 0.83
CA GLY A 17 3.42 -8.20 -0.57
C GLY A 17 3.31 -6.72 -0.79
N LEU A 18 4.19 -6.16 -1.61
CA LEU A 18 4.27 -4.71 -1.84
C LEU A 18 3.41 -4.24 -3.03
N ASN A 19 2.67 -5.14 -3.65
CA ASN A 19 1.69 -4.83 -4.69
C ASN A 19 0.60 -5.90 -4.67
N VAL A 20 -0.44 -5.70 -5.48
CA VAL A 20 -1.59 -6.61 -5.50
C VAL A 20 -1.18 -8.03 -5.88
N HIS A 21 -0.33 -8.18 -6.88
CA HIS A 21 0.09 -9.50 -7.37
C HIS A 21 0.83 -10.30 -6.28
N SER A 22 1.85 -9.69 -5.66
CA SER A 22 2.62 -10.36 -4.60
C SER A 22 1.78 -10.58 -3.35
N TYR A 23 0.87 -9.68 -3.04
CA TYR A 23 -0.06 -9.84 -1.93
C TYR A 23 -0.97 -11.06 -2.16
N TRP A 24 -1.53 -11.17 -3.35
CA TRP A 24 -2.38 -12.31 -3.70
C TRP A 24 -1.62 -13.64 -3.64
N ASP A 25 -0.41 -13.67 -4.17
CA ASP A 25 0.46 -14.87 -4.09
C ASP A 25 0.73 -15.26 -2.64
N GLY A 26 1.01 -14.28 -1.78
CA GLY A 26 1.22 -14.52 -0.35
C GLY A 26 -0.02 -15.11 0.33
N LEU A 27 -1.20 -14.60 0.00
CA LEU A 27 -2.47 -15.14 0.52
C LEU A 27 -2.68 -16.58 0.07
N CYS A 28 -2.45 -16.88 -1.21
CA CYS A 28 -2.62 -18.23 -1.75
C CYS A 28 -1.66 -19.24 -1.12
N GLN A 29 -0.47 -18.80 -0.72
CA GLN A 29 0.55 -19.64 -0.08
C GLN A 29 0.46 -19.65 1.43
N SER A 30 -0.54 -18.98 2.01
CA SER A 30 -0.74 -18.88 3.46
C SER A 30 0.48 -18.26 4.18
N VAL A 31 1.13 -17.28 3.57
CA VAL A 31 2.26 -16.57 4.16
C VAL A 31 1.76 -15.67 5.30
N SER A 32 2.43 -15.73 6.45
CA SER A 32 2.14 -14.84 7.58
C SER A 32 3.01 -13.59 7.48
N GLY A 33 2.40 -12.42 7.72
CA GLY A 33 3.13 -11.16 7.82
C GLY A 33 3.68 -10.86 9.20
N ALA A 34 3.33 -11.68 10.20
CA ALA A 34 3.80 -11.47 11.58
C ALA A 34 5.27 -11.82 11.71
N ALA A 35 6.02 -10.94 12.36
CA ALA A 35 7.46 -11.11 12.61
C ALA A 35 7.87 -10.26 13.81
N PRO A 36 9.04 -10.51 14.40
CA PRO A 36 9.54 -9.64 15.47
C PRO A 36 9.60 -8.18 15.03
N ILE A 37 9.24 -7.28 15.93
CA ILE A 37 9.28 -5.84 15.68
C ILE A 37 10.72 -5.40 15.41
N THR A 38 10.93 -4.64 14.32
CA THR A 38 12.25 -4.12 13.95
C THR A 38 12.40 -2.61 14.16
N ARG A 39 11.29 -1.88 14.30
CA ARG A 39 11.32 -0.41 14.37
C ARG A 39 11.83 0.12 15.71
N PHE A 40 11.72 -0.68 16.76
CA PHE A 40 12.25 -0.36 18.09
C PHE A 40 12.55 -1.64 18.84
N ASP A 41 13.27 -1.51 19.98
CA ASP A 41 13.57 -2.66 20.85
C ASP A 41 12.33 -3.02 21.67
N ALA A 42 11.65 -4.09 21.27
CA ALA A 42 10.43 -4.56 21.89
C ALA A 42 10.67 -5.68 22.92
N SER A 43 11.92 -5.99 23.26
CA SER A 43 12.28 -7.12 24.12
C SER A 43 11.66 -7.07 25.51
N LYS A 44 11.34 -5.86 26.00
CA LYS A 44 10.74 -5.65 27.33
C LYS A 44 9.22 -5.55 27.31
N PHE A 45 8.60 -5.66 26.15
CA PHE A 45 7.15 -5.56 26.01
C PHE A 45 6.51 -6.95 25.96
N LYS A 46 5.26 -7.05 26.43
CA LYS A 46 4.49 -8.30 26.36
C LYS A 46 4.26 -8.74 24.93
N THR A 47 3.98 -7.79 24.03
CA THR A 47 3.84 -8.03 22.60
C THR A 47 5.10 -7.54 21.91
N ASN A 48 5.82 -8.43 21.24
CA ASN A 48 7.09 -8.14 20.60
C ASN A 48 7.10 -8.48 19.11
N PHE A 49 5.94 -8.75 18.55
CA PHE A 49 5.78 -9.01 17.11
C PHE A 49 4.73 -8.08 16.51
N ALA A 50 4.84 -7.85 15.22
CA ALA A 50 3.90 -7.02 14.46
C ALA A 50 3.94 -7.43 12.99
N CYS A 51 2.98 -6.91 12.22
CA CYS A 51 2.95 -7.09 10.78
C CYS A 51 3.47 -5.82 10.12
N GLU A 52 4.77 -5.70 10.04
CA GLU A 52 5.45 -4.57 9.39
C GLU A 52 5.68 -4.86 7.91
N LEU A 53 5.79 -3.80 7.09
CA LEU A 53 6.24 -3.94 5.71
C LEU A 53 7.68 -4.46 5.67
N LYS A 54 7.94 -5.39 4.77
CA LYS A 54 9.24 -6.05 4.63
C LYS A 54 9.88 -5.70 3.28
N ASN A 55 11.20 -5.46 3.29
CA ASN A 55 11.94 -5.12 2.07
C ASN A 55 11.40 -3.88 1.37
N PHE A 56 10.79 -2.96 2.14
CA PHE A 56 10.17 -1.75 1.60
C PHE A 56 11.12 -0.57 1.72
N ASN A 57 11.32 0.13 0.59
CA ASN A 57 12.05 1.38 0.55
C ASN A 57 11.18 2.43 -0.13
N ALA A 58 10.71 3.41 0.64
CA ALA A 58 9.83 4.46 0.14
C ALA A 58 10.47 5.28 -0.98
N GLN A 59 11.81 5.40 -1.00
CA GLN A 59 12.52 6.14 -2.03
C GLN A 59 12.42 5.50 -3.42
N ASP A 60 12.08 4.22 -3.51
CA ASP A 60 11.83 3.54 -4.78
C ASP A 60 10.54 4.03 -5.46
N TYR A 61 9.65 4.68 -4.70
CA TYR A 61 8.31 5.08 -5.16
C TYR A 61 8.12 6.59 -5.17
N ILE A 62 8.70 7.30 -4.20
CA ILE A 62 8.45 8.72 -3.95
C ILE A 62 9.78 9.44 -3.80
N ASP A 63 9.90 10.64 -4.38
CA ASP A 63 11.10 11.47 -4.29
C ASP A 63 11.43 11.78 -2.81
N ARG A 64 12.71 11.76 -2.49
CA ARG A 64 13.23 11.99 -1.15
C ARG A 64 12.75 13.32 -0.54
N LYS A 65 12.65 14.37 -1.35
CA LYS A 65 12.18 15.67 -0.88
C LYS A 65 10.72 15.62 -0.43
N GLU A 66 9.90 14.90 -1.17
CA GLU A 66 8.49 14.72 -0.80
C GLU A 66 8.33 13.85 0.43
N LEU A 67 9.17 12.81 0.57
CA LEU A 67 9.13 11.91 1.72
C LEU A 67 9.35 12.64 3.05
N ARG A 68 10.15 13.69 3.06
CA ARG A 68 10.41 14.48 4.28
C ARG A 68 9.17 15.19 4.82
N LYS A 69 8.16 15.37 3.98
CA LYS A 69 6.91 16.07 4.33
C LYS A 69 5.79 15.11 4.69
N LEU A 70 6.01 13.79 4.57
CA LEU A 70 4.96 12.78 4.67
C LEU A 70 5.20 11.85 5.85
N ASP A 71 4.11 11.52 6.53
CA ASP A 71 4.09 10.41 7.50
C ASP A 71 3.94 9.08 6.77
N ASP A 72 4.26 7.99 7.45
CA ASP A 72 4.22 6.65 6.86
C ASP A 72 2.85 6.32 6.27
N PHE A 73 1.77 6.62 6.98
CA PHE A 73 0.43 6.31 6.48
C PHE A 73 0.12 7.05 5.17
N SER A 74 0.60 8.28 5.03
CA SER A 74 0.44 9.06 3.80
C SER A 74 1.23 8.45 2.65
N VAL A 75 2.45 8.00 2.92
CA VAL A 75 3.31 7.30 1.94
C VAL A 75 2.60 6.03 1.46
N TYR A 76 2.09 5.22 2.36
CA TYR A 76 1.41 3.97 2.03
C TYR A 76 0.16 4.23 1.18
N ALA A 77 -0.61 5.25 1.56
CA ALA A 77 -1.81 5.64 0.80
C ALA A 77 -1.47 6.09 -0.62
N LEU A 78 -0.43 6.90 -0.79
CA LEU A 78 0.00 7.38 -2.11
C LEU A 78 0.47 6.24 -3.01
N ILE A 79 1.26 5.31 -2.47
CA ILE A 79 1.77 4.18 -3.24
C ILE A 79 0.64 3.25 -3.67
N SER A 80 -0.27 2.92 -2.76
CA SER A 80 -1.43 2.07 -3.06
C SER A 80 -2.35 2.71 -4.08
N THR A 81 -2.60 4.02 -3.95
CA THR A 81 -3.43 4.77 -4.88
C THR A 81 -2.82 4.82 -6.28
N ALA A 82 -1.50 5.04 -6.37
CA ALA A 82 -0.80 5.05 -7.64
C ALA A 82 -0.93 3.71 -8.37
N GLU A 83 -0.81 2.60 -7.64
CA GLU A 83 -1.00 1.27 -8.21
C GLU A 83 -2.45 1.08 -8.71
N ALA A 84 -3.43 1.50 -7.91
CA ALA A 84 -4.84 1.38 -8.27
C ALA A 84 -5.16 2.16 -9.55
N ILE A 85 -4.68 3.39 -9.66
CA ILE A 85 -4.88 4.23 -10.85
C ILE A 85 -4.24 3.59 -12.07
N LYS A 86 -3.00 3.11 -11.95
CA LYS A 86 -2.30 2.45 -13.04
C LYS A 86 -3.01 1.16 -13.47
N ASN A 87 -3.47 0.38 -12.51
CA ASN A 87 -4.19 -0.87 -12.75
C ASN A 87 -5.50 -0.65 -13.48
N SER A 88 -6.19 0.46 -13.19
CA SER A 88 -7.47 0.79 -13.82
C SER A 88 -7.35 1.26 -15.27
N ASN A 89 -6.14 1.61 -15.73
CA ASN A 89 -5.89 2.28 -17.01
C ASN A 89 -6.66 3.60 -17.16
N LEU A 90 -6.93 4.24 -16.02
CA LEU A 90 -7.69 5.49 -16.00
C LEU A 90 -6.84 6.66 -16.46
N ASP A 91 -7.33 7.44 -17.42
CA ASP A 91 -6.70 8.69 -17.85
C ASP A 91 -7.44 9.86 -17.20
N LEU A 92 -6.82 10.44 -16.17
CA LEU A 92 -7.42 11.55 -15.42
C LEU A 92 -7.63 12.80 -16.28
N ASN A 93 -6.87 12.95 -17.37
CA ASN A 93 -7.02 14.09 -18.29
C ASN A 93 -8.31 14.02 -19.12
N LEU A 94 -8.90 12.82 -19.25
CA LEU A 94 -10.13 12.60 -19.99
C LEU A 94 -11.38 12.70 -19.11
N LEU A 95 -11.21 12.92 -17.80
CA LEU A 95 -12.31 12.93 -16.85
C LEU A 95 -12.72 14.35 -16.49
N ASP A 96 -14.02 14.55 -16.30
CA ASP A 96 -14.55 15.75 -15.68
C ASP A 96 -14.52 15.56 -14.15
N LEU A 97 -13.47 16.07 -13.50
CA LEU A 97 -13.26 15.89 -12.06
C LEU A 97 -14.25 16.70 -11.22
N SER A 98 -15.01 17.63 -11.84
CA SER A 98 -16.04 18.39 -11.11
C SER A 98 -17.23 17.53 -10.71
N LEU A 99 -17.36 16.32 -11.27
CA LEU A 99 -18.43 15.39 -10.95
C LEU A 99 -18.14 14.51 -9.72
N TYR A 100 -16.96 14.63 -9.14
CA TYR A 100 -16.52 13.75 -8.04
C TYR A 100 -16.19 14.51 -6.77
#